data_440d9a042f52123a04ce7c561633e3bf
#
_entry.id   440d9a042f52123a04ce7c561633e3bf
#
_cell.length_a   1.000
_cell.length_b   1.000
_cell.length_c   1.000
_cell.angle_alpha   90.00
_cell.angle_beta   90.00
_cell.angle_gamma   90.00
#
_symmetry.space_group_name_H-M   'P 1'
#
loop_
_entity.id
_entity.type
_entity.pdbx_description
1 polymer ?
#
loop_
_entity_poly.entity_id
_entity_poly.type
_entity_poly.pdbx_seq_one_letter_code
_entity_poly.pdbx_strand_id
1 'polypeptide(L)'
;MTTAMGAALRRIQLGNALSAFGNGFTVPFLFVYVARVRDLGANTAGVVLATFAVAALAVLPFIGRLIDRRGPLSVAVAGAIAAAVGSMGLGLAASEPLVIAAAGVLGAGIAAIQPALATLIVWCSTPVTRSRAFATQFFLGNLGLGVGGLLGGLLVDTSAASSFVRLFAIDAVMFLALAAAVATVRLERTPVFDDPVPSADGQLGGAGGWRALLGNRAMVQLCVLGFTMFFACYGQFESGLSAFAVDVARISPSMLGVALAANTAAIVLAQFVVLKLVERRRRSRVIALVGLVWTVAWFAAGAAGLVPGGQAVGITAIISAYALFGLGEAMLSPTVAPLVADLAPASALGQYNSAFALVKQLALAVGPAVGGLMAGAGLYGAYIVALIICSLGITALALRLGKRLTPQQDNPLRAIAGASVPAPRAASSDEVITAA
;
A
#
# COMPACT_ATOMS: atom_id res chain seq x y z
N MET A 1 24.12 2.79 -9.05
CA MET A 1 23.69 3.55 -7.86
C MET A 1 24.92 4.06 -7.14
N THR A 2 25.05 5.35 -6.97
CA THR A 2 26.11 5.92 -6.15
C THR A 2 25.94 5.43 -4.70
N THR A 3 27.02 5.30 -3.94
CA THR A 3 26.99 4.87 -2.53
C THR A 3 26.08 5.78 -1.67
N ALA A 4 26.04 7.08 -1.98
CA ALA A 4 25.18 8.07 -1.32
C ALA A 4 23.68 7.79 -1.54
N MET A 5 23.26 7.46 -2.76
CA MET A 5 21.87 7.17 -3.11
C MET A 5 21.37 5.88 -2.44
N GLY A 6 22.24 4.86 -2.31
CA GLY A 6 21.93 3.65 -1.55
C GLY A 6 21.82 3.88 -0.04
N ALA A 7 22.58 4.80 0.52
CA ALA A 7 22.49 5.18 1.94
C ALA A 7 21.21 5.96 2.23
N ALA A 8 20.81 6.89 1.34
CA ALA A 8 19.55 7.64 1.45
C ALA A 8 18.34 6.69 1.44
N LEU A 9 18.29 5.76 0.47
CA LEU A 9 17.22 4.78 0.37
C LEU A 9 17.10 3.91 1.63
N ARG A 10 18.23 3.44 2.16
CA ARG A 10 18.25 2.65 3.41
C ARG A 10 17.72 3.44 4.62
N ARG A 11 18.05 4.72 4.75
CA ARG A 11 17.52 5.58 5.83
C ARG A 11 16.02 5.76 5.73
N ILE A 12 15.49 5.99 4.52
CA ILE A 12 14.06 6.12 4.26
C ILE A 12 13.34 4.82 4.61
N GLN A 13 13.86 3.68 4.17
CA GLN A 13 13.26 2.37 4.42
C GLN A 13 13.31 1.99 5.91
N LEU A 14 14.41 2.28 6.60
CA LEU A 14 14.54 2.05 8.04
C LEU A 14 13.57 2.95 8.83
N GLY A 15 13.49 4.24 8.49
CA GLY A 15 12.53 5.15 9.11
C GLY A 15 11.08 4.68 8.95
N ASN A 16 10.72 4.19 7.74
CA ASN A 16 9.40 3.61 7.51
C ASN A 16 9.17 2.32 8.31
N ALA A 17 10.18 1.47 8.44
CA ALA A 17 10.08 0.26 9.26
C ALA A 17 9.83 0.60 10.74
N LEU A 18 10.52 1.61 11.27
CA LEU A 18 10.31 2.10 12.63
C LEU A 18 8.90 2.68 12.82
N SER A 19 8.41 3.50 11.89
CA SER A 19 7.03 4.02 11.99
C SER A 19 5.99 2.91 11.88
N ALA A 20 6.20 1.91 11.02
CA ALA A 20 5.32 0.74 10.94
C ALA A 20 5.35 -0.11 12.22
N PHE A 21 6.53 -0.24 12.84
CA PHE A 21 6.68 -0.88 14.15
C PHE A 21 5.88 -0.13 15.23
N GLY A 22 5.96 1.21 15.26
CA GLY A 22 5.13 2.05 16.15
C GLY A 22 3.64 1.83 15.93
N ASN A 23 3.18 1.87 14.68
CA ASN A 23 1.78 1.60 14.34
C ASN A 23 1.28 0.23 14.83
N GLY A 24 2.16 -0.76 14.90
CA GLY A 24 1.83 -2.08 15.46
C GLY A 24 1.41 -2.01 16.94
N PHE A 25 1.93 -1.05 17.71
CA PHE A 25 1.53 -0.86 19.11
C PHE A 25 0.17 -0.17 19.27
N THR A 26 -0.33 0.52 18.27
CA THR A 26 -1.51 1.39 18.42
C THR A 26 -2.71 0.90 17.64
N VAL A 27 -2.53 0.61 16.34
CA VAL A 27 -3.63 0.31 15.42
C VAL A 27 -4.51 -0.85 15.88
N PRO A 28 -3.98 -2.02 16.29
CA PRO A 28 -4.80 -3.16 16.71
C PRO A 28 -5.61 -2.90 17.99
N PHE A 29 -5.16 -1.98 18.82
CA PHE A 29 -5.72 -1.75 20.16
C PHE A 29 -6.58 -0.49 20.25
N LEU A 30 -6.62 0.33 19.20
CA LEU A 30 -7.26 1.64 19.21
C LEU A 30 -8.75 1.56 19.55
N PHE A 31 -9.48 0.60 18.96
CA PHE A 31 -10.90 0.43 19.26
C PHE A 31 -11.14 0.08 20.73
N VAL A 32 -10.38 -0.88 21.26
CA VAL A 32 -10.49 -1.31 22.68
C VAL A 32 -10.13 -0.17 23.62
N TYR A 33 -9.09 0.59 23.27
CA TYR A 33 -8.67 1.75 24.05
C TYR A 33 -9.79 2.79 24.17
N VAL A 34 -10.38 3.22 23.06
CA VAL A 34 -11.42 4.25 23.07
C VAL A 34 -12.71 3.73 23.69
N ALA A 35 -13.15 2.52 23.28
CA ALA A 35 -14.45 2.01 23.69
C ALA A 35 -14.50 1.55 25.15
N ARG A 36 -13.43 0.91 25.65
CA ARG A 36 -13.43 0.25 26.95
C ARG A 36 -12.52 0.91 28.00
N VAL A 37 -11.29 1.26 27.60
CA VAL A 37 -10.29 1.78 28.54
C VAL A 37 -10.55 3.25 28.87
N ARG A 38 -10.97 4.04 27.86
CA ARG A 38 -11.42 5.44 28.07
C ARG A 38 -12.90 5.55 28.38
N ASP A 39 -13.64 4.46 28.31
CA ASP A 39 -15.09 4.39 28.59
C ASP A 39 -15.92 5.39 27.75
N LEU A 40 -15.46 5.69 26.52
CA LEU A 40 -16.16 6.58 25.61
C LEU A 40 -17.21 5.85 24.73
N GLY A 41 -17.30 4.53 24.86
CA GLY A 41 -18.27 3.70 24.17
C GLY A 41 -17.86 3.31 22.74
N ALA A 42 -18.53 2.28 22.20
CA ALA A 42 -18.24 1.73 20.87
C ALA A 42 -18.55 2.70 19.73
N ASN A 43 -19.56 3.57 19.90
CA ASN A 43 -19.92 4.58 18.89
C ASN A 43 -18.77 5.57 18.68
N THR A 44 -18.22 6.12 19.76
CA THR A 44 -17.06 7.03 19.70
C THR A 44 -15.84 6.33 19.10
N ALA A 45 -15.58 5.07 19.45
CA ALA A 45 -14.50 4.30 18.83
C ALA A 45 -14.71 4.13 17.33
N GLY A 46 -15.93 3.88 16.88
CA GLY A 46 -16.29 3.84 15.46
C GLY A 46 -16.06 5.19 14.77
N VAL A 47 -16.47 6.30 15.39
CA VAL A 47 -16.23 7.66 14.86
C VAL A 47 -14.73 7.96 14.76
N VAL A 48 -13.93 7.55 15.74
CA VAL A 48 -12.47 7.70 15.72
C VAL A 48 -11.86 6.98 14.53
N LEU A 49 -12.23 5.72 14.28
CA LEU A 49 -11.75 4.96 13.10
C LEU A 49 -12.21 5.59 11.79
N ALA A 50 -13.47 6.05 11.71
CA ALA A 50 -13.97 6.77 10.54
C ALA A 50 -13.21 8.09 10.29
N THR A 51 -12.82 8.78 11.36
CA THR A 51 -12.07 10.04 11.27
C THR A 51 -10.72 9.86 10.60
N PHE A 52 -10.03 8.72 10.79
CA PHE A 52 -8.82 8.39 10.05
C PHE A 52 -9.06 8.37 8.54
N ALA A 53 -10.09 7.67 8.11
CA ALA A 53 -10.42 7.57 6.69
C ALA A 53 -10.83 8.93 6.11
N VAL A 54 -11.66 9.69 6.82
CA VAL A 54 -12.11 11.03 6.40
C VAL A 54 -10.94 12.00 6.32
N ALA A 55 -10.06 12.01 7.32
CA ALA A 55 -8.86 12.87 7.32
C ALA A 55 -7.95 12.55 6.12
N ALA A 56 -7.72 11.25 5.84
CA ALA A 56 -6.93 10.84 4.69
C ALA A 56 -7.58 11.27 3.37
N LEU A 57 -8.88 11.04 3.19
CA LEU A 57 -9.62 11.46 2.00
C LEU A 57 -9.61 12.98 1.80
N ALA A 58 -9.69 13.75 2.90
CA ALA A 58 -9.66 15.21 2.85
C ALA A 58 -8.28 15.78 2.47
N VAL A 59 -7.19 15.16 2.95
CA VAL A 59 -5.83 15.69 2.83
C VAL A 59 -5.15 15.22 1.54
N LEU A 60 -5.33 13.97 1.11
CA LEU A 60 -4.65 13.39 -0.04
C LEU A 60 -4.78 14.17 -1.36
N PRO A 61 -5.92 14.81 -1.70
CA PRO A 61 -6.03 15.62 -2.91
C PRO A 61 -5.04 16.80 -2.98
N PHE A 62 -4.61 17.30 -1.82
CA PHE A 62 -3.71 18.45 -1.70
C PHE A 62 -2.25 18.04 -1.53
N ILE A 63 -2.00 16.89 -0.89
CA ILE A 63 -0.65 16.40 -0.57
C ILE A 63 0.19 16.21 -1.83
N GLY A 64 -0.39 15.70 -2.91
CA GLY A 64 0.35 15.51 -4.16
C GLY A 64 0.96 16.79 -4.71
N ARG A 65 0.17 17.88 -4.74
CA ARG A 65 0.66 19.20 -5.14
C ARG A 65 1.70 19.76 -4.18
N LEU A 66 1.54 19.48 -2.89
CA LEU A 66 2.48 19.91 -1.87
C LEU A 66 3.83 19.20 -2.03
N ILE A 67 3.82 17.89 -2.33
CA ILE A 67 5.02 17.09 -2.65
C ILE A 67 5.73 17.67 -3.88
N ASP A 68 4.98 17.93 -4.97
CA ASP A 68 5.56 18.43 -6.23
C ASP A 68 6.13 19.86 -6.09
N ARG A 69 5.53 20.71 -5.20
CA ARG A 69 5.97 22.10 -5.01
C ARG A 69 7.05 22.28 -3.95
N ARG A 70 6.94 21.58 -2.82
CA ARG A 70 7.84 21.76 -1.65
C ARG A 70 8.83 20.61 -1.47
N GLY A 71 8.73 19.58 -2.31
CA GLY A 71 9.54 18.38 -2.23
C GLY A 71 9.00 17.35 -1.24
N PRO A 72 9.27 16.05 -1.50
CA PRO A 72 8.77 14.94 -0.69
C PRO A 72 9.39 14.88 0.70
N LEU A 73 10.63 15.38 0.90
CA LEU A 73 11.30 15.38 2.20
C LEU A 73 10.54 16.22 3.22
N SER A 74 10.20 17.47 2.86
CA SER A 74 9.48 18.39 3.76
C SER A 74 8.09 17.86 4.11
N VAL A 75 7.38 17.26 3.14
CA VAL A 75 6.04 16.72 3.36
C VAL A 75 6.11 15.46 4.23
N ALA A 76 7.09 14.57 4.01
CA ALA A 76 7.28 13.37 4.85
C ALA A 76 7.60 13.74 6.30
N VAL A 77 8.49 14.73 6.52
CA VAL A 77 8.86 15.20 7.87
C VAL A 77 7.64 15.85 8.56
N ALA A 78 6.94 16.75 7.88
CA ALA A 78 5.75 17.39 8.43
C ALA A 78 4.63 16.38 8.75
N GLY A 79 4.40 15.40 7.84
CA GLY A 79 3.46 14.32 8.05
C GLY A 79 3.83 13.44 9.25
N ALA A 80 5.12 13.11 9.41
CA ALA A 80 5.61 12.31 10.53
C ALA A 80 5.49 13.05 11.87
N ILE A 81 5.76 14.36 11.90
CA ILE A 81 5.55 15.18 13.10
C ILE A 81 4.05 15.26 13.44
N ALA A 82 3.19 15.49 12.44
CA ALA A 82 1.74 15.49 12.66
C ALA A 82 1.25 14.15 13.19
N ALA A 83 1.73 13.02 12.63
CA ALA A 83 1.40 11.69 13.11
C ALA A 83 1.87 11.47 14.55
N ALA A 84 3.06 11.91 14.92
CA ALA A 84 3.58 11.83 16.30
C ALA A 84 2.71 12.63 17.28
N VAL A 85 2.32 13.86 16.90
CA VAL A 85 1.43 14.70 17.70
C VAL A 85 0.05 14.06 17.85
N GLY A 86 -0.51 13.52 16.76
CA GLY A 86 -1.79 12.83 16.78
C GLY A 86 -1.75 11.55 17.64
N SER A 87 -0.71 10.74 17.53
CA SER A 87 -0.52 9.54 18.34
C SER A 87 -0.41 9.87 19.82
N MET A 88 0.46 10.82 20.18
CA MET A 88 0.57 11.26 21.58
C MET A 88 -0.73 11.90 22.07
N GLY A 89 -1.40 12.69 21.22
CA GLY A 89 -2.71 13.27 21.49
C GLY A 89 -3.76 12.23 21.84
N LEU A 90 -3.83 11.10 21.10
CA LEU A 90 -4.72 9.98 21.41
C LEU A 90 -4.44 9.41 22.80
N GLY A 91 -3.16 9.19 23.14
CA GLY A 91 -2.76 8.68 24.45
C GLY A 91 -3.18 9.57 25.63
N LEU A 92 -3.14 10.89 25.42
CA LEU A 92 -3.42 11.89 26.46
C LEU A 92 -4.88 12.37 26.48
N ALA A 93 -5.64 12.18 25.40
CA ALA A 93 -7.02 12.67 25.29
C ALA A 93 -7.95 11.97 26.30
N ALA A 94 -8.67 12.79 27.07
CA ALA A 94 -9.61 12.35 28.09
C ALA A 94 -11.09 12.55 27.71
N SER A 95 -11.36 13.25 26.58
CA SER A 95 -12.71 13.56 26.13
C SER A 95 -12.92 13.17 24.68
N GLU A 96 -14.17 12.90 24.30
CA GLU A 96 -14.56 12.50 22.95
C GLU A 96 -14.05 13.47 21.87
N PRO A 97 -14.23 14.81 21.97
CA PRO A 97 -13.75 15.73 20.93
C PRO A 97 -12.22 15.69 20.76
N LEU A 98 -11.47 15.52 21.86
CA LEU A 98 -10.02 15.48 21.83
C LEU A 98 -9.51 14.19 21.17
N VAL A 99 -10.14 13.04 21.45
CA VAL A 99 -9.80 11.75 20.82
C VAL A 99 -10.07 11.81 19.32
N ILE A 100 -11.21 12.38 18.89
CA ILE A 100 -11.58 12.55 17.49
C ILE A 100 -10.59 13.49 16.80
N ALA A 101 -10.27 14.65 17.41
CA ALA A 101 -9.30 15.58 16.83
C ALA A 101 -7.90 14.98 16.69
N ALA A 102 -7.42 14.26 17.72
CA ALA A 102 -6.13 13.58 17.70
C ALA A 102 -6.09 12.50 16.62
N ALA A 103 -7.17 11.73 16.45
CA ALA A 103 -7.31 10.74 15.40
C ALA A 103 -7.26 11.37 13.99
N GLY A 104 -7.91 12.53 13.82
CA GLY A 104 -7.84 13.29 12.58
C GLY A 104 -6.43 13.76 12.23
N VAL A 105 -5.69 14.27 13.21
CA VAL A 105 -4.29 14.69 13.04
C VAL A 105 -3.39 13.50 12.70
N LEU A 106 -3.54 12.38 13.40
CA LEU A 106 -2.78 11.15 13.13
C LEU A 106 -3.09 10.62 11.72
N GLY A 107 -4.37 10.53 11.36
CA GLY A 107 -4.81 10.05 10.04
C GLY A 107 -4.30 10.94 8.90
N ALA A 108 -4.36 12.26 9.05
CA ALA A 108 -3.82 13.21 8.09
C ALA A 108 -2.29 13.08 7.93
N GLY A 109 -1.57 12.92 9.06
CA GLY A 109 -0.12 12.71 9.07
C GLY A 109 0.28 11.43 8.33
N ILE A 110 -0.34 10.30 8.66
CA ILE A 110 -0.09 9.00 8.00
C ILE A 110 -0.41 9.08 6.49
N ALA A 111 -1.53 9.74 6.12
CA ALA A 111 -1.93 9.91 4.73
C ALA A 111 -0.91 10.73 3.93
N ALA A 112 -0.26 11.72 4.54
CA ALA A 112 0.77 12.53 3.90
C ALA A 112 2.10 11.77 3.74
N ILE A 113 2.46 10.92 4.70
CA ILE A 113 3.71 10.15 4.70
C ILE A 113 3.78 9.21 3.49
N GLN A 114 2.72 8.45 3.20
CA GLN A 114 2.75 7.36 2.22
C GLN A 114 3.15 7.82 0.80
N PRO A 115 2.49 8.83 0.17
CA PRO A 115 2.88 9.29 -1.16
C PRO A 115 4.23 10.02 -1.15
N ALA A 116 4.61 10.68 -0.05
CA ALA A 116 5.90 11.33 0.08
C ALA A 116 7.05 10.29 0.12
N LEU A 117 6.92 9.22 0.89
CA LEU A 117 7.89 8.12 0.91
C LEU A 117 7.97 7.40 -0.44
N ALA A 118 6.82 7.17 -1.10
CA ALA A 118 6.80 6.57 -2.44
C ALA A 118 7.60 7.43 -3.44
N THR A 119 7.44 8.75 -3.39
CA THR A 119 8.18 9.71 -4.22
C THR A 119 9.68 9.69 -3.89
N LEU A 120 10.05 9.64 -2.61
CA LEU A 120 11.45 9.54 -2.17
C LEU A 120 12.11 8.23 -2.65
N ILE A 121 11.40 7.11 -2.59
CA ILE A 121 11.89 5.83 -3.09
C ILE A 121 12.18 5.91 -4.60
N VAL A 122 11.30 6.57 -5.35
CA VAL A 122 11.50 6.79 -6.80
C VAL A 122 12.75 7.62 -7.05
N TRP A 123 12.95 8.72 -6.30
CA TRP A 123 14.13 9.57 -6.42
C TRP A 123 15.44 8.86 -6.03
N CYS A 124 15.37 7.91 -5.09
CA CYS A 124 16.52 7.13 -4.64
C CYS A 124 16.69 5.79 -5.41
N SER A 125 15.94 5.55 -6.47
CA SER A 125 16.00 4.30 -7.23
C SER A 125 15.99 4.57 -8.74
N THR A 126 16.57 3.63 -9.50
CA THR A 126 16.49 3.63 -10.96
C THR A 126 15.32 2.74 -11.41
N PRO A 127 14.85 2.84 -12.67
CA PRO A 127 13.84 1.94 -13.21
C PRO A 127 14.15 0.45 -12.99
N VAL A 128 15.43 0.08 -13.01
CA VAL A 128 15.93 -1.30 -12.78
C VAL A 128 15.80 -1.72 -11.31
N THR A 129 16.11 -0.82 -10.36
CA THR A 129 16.15 -1.13 -8.92
C THR A 129 14.85 -0.82 -8.20
N ARG A 130 13.93 -0.10 -8.85
CA ARG A 130 12.68 0.42 -8.27
C ARG A 130 11.78 -0.66 -7.71
N SER A 131 11.56 -1.75 -8.45
CA SER A 131 10.74 -2.88 -7.97
C SER A 131 11.31 -3.49 -6.69
N ARG A 132 12.63 -3.65 -6.59
CA ARG A 132 13.30 -4.14 -5.39
C ARG A 132 13.18 -3.15 -4.23
N ALA A 133 13.31 -1.84 -4.50
CA ALA A 133 13.18 -0.81 -3.47
C ALA A 133 11.78 -0.82 -2.83
N PHE A 134 10.71 -0.91 -3.64
CA PHE A 134 9.34 -1.00 -3.14
C PHE A 134 9.04 -2.34 -2.44
N ALA A 135 9.56 -3.45 -2.96
CA ALA A 135 9.44 -4.76 -2.30
C ALA A 135 10.09 -4.77 -0.90
N THR A 136 11.30 -4.20 -0.78
CA THR A 136 11.99 -4.06 0.50
C THR A 136 11.23 -3.15 1.45
N GLN A 137 10.70 -2.03 0.95
CA GLN A 137 9.84 -1.12 1.74
C GLN A 137 8.62 -1.83 2.30
N PHE A 138 7.93 -2.61 1.48
CA PHE A 138 6.74 -3.36 1.86
C PHE A 138 7.06 -4.46 2.88
N PHE A 139 8.13 -5.22 2.64
CA PHE A 139 8.63 -6.23 3.56
C PHE A 139 8.93 -5.65 4.95
N LEU A 140 9.72 -4.58 4.99
CA LEU A 140 10.10 -3.92 6.24
C LEU A 140 8.89 -3.32 6.97
N GLY A 141 7.93 -2.76 6.22
CA GLY A 141 6.67 -2.25 6.76
C GLY A 141 5.85 -3.35 7.44
N ASN A 142 5.63 -4.47 6.76
CA ASN A 142 4.87 -5.59 7.32
C ASN A 142 5.59 -6.25 8.49
N LEU A 143 6.92 -6.42 8.40
CA LEU A 143 7.72 -6.95 9.50
C LEU A 143 7.65 -6.04 10.73
N GLY A 144 7.80 -4.72 10.53
CA GLY A 144 7.68 -3.72 11.59
C GLY A 144 6.31 -3.77 12.26
N LEU A 145 5.24 -3.70 11.45
CA LEU A 145 3.86 -3.76 11.95
C LEU A 145 3.58 -5.06 12.74
N GLY A 146 4.01 -6.20 12.21
CA GLY A 146 3.80 -7.50 12.83
C GLY A 146 4.55 -7.63 14.16
N VAL A 147 5.83 -7.27 14.21
CA VAL A 147 6.63 -7.29 15.44
C VAL A 147 6.10 -6.29 16.46
N GLY A 148 5.75 -5.08 16.01
CA GLY A 148 5.13 -4.06 16.87
C GLY A 148 3.81 -4.50 17.48
N GLY A 149 2.94 -5.13 16.67
CA GLY A 149 1.65 -5.66 17.14
C GLY A 149 1.81 -6.80 18.16
N LEU A 150 2.77 -7.70 17.92
CA LEU A 150 3.09 -8.78 18.86
C LEU A 150 3.58 -8.24 20.20
N LEU A 151 4.56 -7.32 20.17
CA LEU A 151 5.09 -6.70 21.39
C LEU A 151 4.05 -5.81 22.07
N GLY A 152 3.24 -5.09 21.30
CA GLY A 152 2.13 -4.30 21.82
C GLY A 152 1.14 -5.16 22.59
N GLY A 153 0.79 -6.33 22.04
CA GLY A 153 -0.09 -7.29 22.73
C GLY A 153 0.47 -7.83 24.04
N LEU A 154 1.79 -7.94 24.17
CA LEU A 154 2.44 -8.35 25.42
C LEU A 154 2.52 -7.23 26.47
N LEU A 155 2.50 -5.97 26.03
CA LEU A 155 2.63 -4.78 26.91
C LEU A 155 1.28 -4.17 27.30
N VAL A 156 0.21 -4.51 26.57
CA VAL A 156 -1.11 -3.95 26.80
C VAL A 156 -1.72 -4.53 28.08
N ASP A 157 -2.21 -3.64 28.94
CA ASP A 157 -3.03 -3.96 30.09
C ASP A 157 -4.33 -3.16 29.97
N THR A 158 -5.42 -3.86 29.71
CA THR A 158 -6.75 -3.24 29.51
C THR A 158 -7.34 -2.65 30.78
N SER A 159 -6.80 -3.00 31.96
CA SER A 159 -7.20 -2.43 33.26
C SER A 159 -6.51 -1.10 33.57
N ALA A 160 -5.42 -0.77 32.85
CA ALA A 160 -4.59 0.40 33.11
C ALA A 160 -4.47 1.32 31.89
N ALA A 161 -5.15 2.47 31.89
CA ALA A 161 -5.03 3.46 30.81
C ALA A 161 -3.57 3.92 30.57
N SER A 162 -2.73 3.90 31.61
CA SER A 162 -1.30 4.24 31.50
C SER A 162 -0.51 3.28 30.60
N SER A 163 -0.95 2.02 30.47
CA SER A 163 -0.32 1.07 29.52
C SER A 163 -0.49 1.54 28.07
N PHE A 164 -1.68 2.01 27.73
CA PHE A 164 -1.97 2.54 26.40
C PHE A 164 -1.27 3.86 26.12
N VAL A 165 -1.16 4.76 27.11
CA VAL A 165 -0.36 5.99 26.97
C VAL A 165 1.08 5.65 26.58
N ARG A 166 1.66 4.60 27.16
CA ARG A 166 3.00 4.12 26.78
C ARG A 166 3.05 3.61 25.35
N LEU A 167 2.03 2.86 24.87
CA LEU A 167 1.96 2.38 23.50
C LEU A 167 1.91 3.55 22.50
N PHE A 168 1.05 4.55 22.76
CA PHE A 168 0.96 5.76 21.94
C PHE A 168 2.24 6.61 21.98
N ALA A 169 2.92 6.66 23.12
CA ALA A 169 4.21 7.35 23.25
C ALA A 169 5.31 6.64 22.43
N ILE A 170 5.36 5.31 22.45
CA ILE A 170 6.28 4.53 21.60
C ILE A 170 6.01 4.85 20.12
N ASP A 171 4.76 4.82 19.70
CA ASP A 171 4.36 5.11 18.32
C ASP A 171 4.75 6.55 17.91
N ALA A 172 4.50 7.53 18.78
CA ALA A 172 4.90 8.92 18.56
C ALA A 172 6.44 9.05 18.40
N VAL A 173 7.22 8.37 19.25
CA VAL A 173 8.69 8.33 19.13
C VAL A 173 9.12 7.69 17.82
N MET A 174 8.46 6.62 17.36
CA MET A 174 8.79 5.98 16.09
C MET A 174 8.46 6.88 14.88
N PHE A 175 7.39 7.67 14.93
CA PHE A 175 7.14 8.71 13.92
C PHE A 175 8.20 9.83 13.94
N LEU A 176 8.65 10.26 15.12
CA LEU A 176 9.74 11.22 15.23
C LEU A 176 11.07 10.63 14.71
N ALA A 177 11.31 9.34 14.94
CA ALA A 177 12.47 8.64 14.37
C ALA A 177 12.40 8.59 12.83
N LEU A 178 11.20 8.38 12.25
CA LEU A 178 11.00 8.53 10.79
C LEU A 178 11.31 9.95 10.34
N ALA A 179 10.78 10.97 11.03
CA ALA A 179 11.04 12.36 10.69
C ALA A 179 12.53 12.68 10.72
N ALA A 180 13.25 12.26 11.76
CA ALA A 180 14.68 12.43 11.88
C ALA A 180 15.46 11.67 10.78
N ALA A 181 15.11 10.40 10.52
CA ALA A 181 15.74 9.61 9.46
C ALA A 181 15.59 10.29 8.09
N VAL A 182 14.40 10.79 7.76
CA VAL A 182 14.12 11.48 6.50
C VAL A 182 14.82 12.85 6.45
N ALA A 183 14.81 13.62 7.54
CA ALA A 183 15.47 14.92 7.61
C ALA A 183 17.00 14.85 7.40
N THR A 184 17.63 13.72 7.74
CA THR A 184 19.07 13.49 7.48
C THR A 184 19.38 13.05 6.05
N VAL A 185 18.38 12.81 5.21
CA VAL A 185 18.58 12.44 3.81
C VAL A 185 19.04 13.66 3.03
N ARG A 186 20.25 13.60 2.50
CA ARG A 186 20.78 14.57 1.55
C ARG A 186 20.63 13.97 0.16
N LEU A 187 19.72 14.52 -0.63
CA LEU A 187 19.62 14.24 -2.05
C LEU A 187 20.59 15.20 -2.74
N GLU A 188 21.59 14.66 -3.45
CA GLU A 188 22.39 15.46 -4.36
C GLU A 188 21.40 16.02 -5.39
N ARG A 189 21.17 17.35 -5.30
CA ARG A 189 20.26 18.17 -6.08
C ARG A 189 19.07 17.40 -6.66
N THR A 190 17.87 17.82 -6.29
CA THR A 190 16.66 17.57 -7.10
C THR A 190 17.06 17.63 -8.56
N PRO A 191 16.69 16.64 -9.38
CA PRO A 191 16.74 16.86 -10.82
C PRO A 191 15.97 18.15 -11.05
N VAL A 192 16.68 19.21 -11.40
CA VAL A 192 16.08 20.46 -11.82
C VAL A 192 15.38 20.07 -13.12
N PHE A 193 14.07 19.97 -13.06
CA PHE A 193 13.25 19.76 -14.24
C PHE A 193 13.15 21.12 -14.95
N ASP A 194 14.32 21.67 -15.37
CA ASP A 194 14.42 22.93 -16.08
C ASP A 194 14.12 22.79 -17.57
N ASP A 195 13.96 21.58 -18.08
CA ASP A 195 13.49 21.41 -19.44
C ASP A 195 12.01 20.99 -19.45
N PRO A 196 11.11 21.86 -19.93
CA PRO A 196 9.80 21.43 -20.35
C PRO A 196 10.03 20.46 -21.52
N VAL A 197 9.95 19.15 -21.27
CA VAL A 197 9.87 18.17 -22.35
C VAL A 197 8.65 18.60 -23.16
N PRO A 198 8.81 18.97 -24.44
CA PRO A 198 7.68 19.30 -25.28
C PRO A 198 6.78 18.07 -25.33
N SER A 199 5.61 18.13 -24.73
CA SER A 199 4.56 17.19 -25.04
C SER A 199 4.29 17.32 -26.53
N ALA A 200 4.09 16.21 -27.23
CA ALA A 200 3.84 16.16 -28.67
C ALA A 200 2.67 17.04 -29.15
N ASP A 201 1.93 17.66 -28.25
CA ASP A 201 0.78 18.54 -28.50
C ASP A 201 1.01 20.03 -28.16
N GLY A 202 2.25 20.52 -28.13
CA GLY A 202 2.53 21.97 -28.14
C GLY A 202 2.00 22.77 -26.94
N GLN A 203 1.52 22.15 -25.87
CA GLN A 203 1.08 22.86 -24.66
C GLN A 203 2.26 23.06 -23.71
N LEU A 204 2.70 24.31 -23.62
CA LEU A 204 3.67 24.84 -22.67
C LEU A 204 3.34 24.36 -21.24
N GLY A 205 4.35 23.81 -20.56
CA GLY A 205 4.29 23.23 -19.24
C GLY A 205 3.73 24.13 -18.16
N GLY A 206 2.42 24.14 -18.05
CA GLY A 206 1.68 24.78 -16.99
C GLY A 206 0.60 23.83 -16.48
N ALA A 207 0.75 23.41 -15.22
CA ALA A 207 -0.24 22.68 -14.45
C ALA A 207 -0.49 21.23 -14.87
N GLY A 208 0.40 20.32 -14.49
CA GLY A 208 0.04 18.96 -14.16
C GLY A 208 -1.00 18.95 -13.03
N GLY A 209 -2.25 19.24 -13.36
CA GLY A 209 -3.37 19.21 -12.44
C GLY A 209 -4.08 17.86 -12.52
N TRP A 210 -5.10 17.68 -11.68
CA TRP A 210 -6.01 16.55 -11.74
C TRP A 210 -6.56 16.29 -13.16
N ARG A 211 -6.73 17.33 -13.98
CA ARG A 211 -7.15 17.20 -15.39
C ARG A 211 -6.15 16.41 -16.24
N ALA A 212 -4.86 16.66 -16.10
CA ALA A 212 -3.82 15.92 -16.83
C ALA A 212 -3.74 14.47 -16.37
N LEU A 213 -3.88 14.22 -15.06
CA LEU A 213 -3.95 12.87 -14.50
C LEU A 213 -5.18 12.11 -15.03
N LEU A 214 -6.35 12.73 -15.05
CA LEU A 214 -7.58 12.14 -15.58
C LEU A 214 -7.51 11.94 -17.11
N GLY A 215 -6.71 12.72 -17.83
CA GLY A 215 -6.40 12.51 -19.25
C GLY A 215 -5.51 11.29 -19.51
N ASN A 216 -4.71 10.86 -18.51
CA ASN A 216 -3.87 9.67 -18.65
C ASN A 216 -4.69 8.39 -18.48
N ARG A 217 -5.15 7.83 -19.60
CA ARG A 217 -6.02 6.64 -19.63
C ARG A 217 -5.39 5.42 -18.93
N ALA A 218 -4.07 5.26 -18.98
CA ALA A 218 -3.39 4.15 -18.31
C ALA A 218 -3.42 4.34 -16.79
N MET A 219 -3.19 5.57 -16.31
CA MET A 219 -3.27 5.90 -14.88
C MET A 219 -4.69 5.75 -14.33
N VAL A 220 -5.70 6.25 -15.06
CA VAL A 220 -7.11 6.08 -14.65
C VAL A 220 -7.47 4.59 -14.57
N GLN A 221 -7.05 3.80 -15.55
CA GLN A 221 -7.29 2.35 -15.50
C GLN A 221 -6.53 1.68 -14.36
N LEU A 222 -5.32 2.12 -14.04
CA LEU A 222 -4.57 1.65 -12.86
C LEU A 222 -5.27 2.05 -11.56
N CYS A 223 -5.88 3.23 -11.48
CA CYS A 223 -6.69 3.65 -10.34
C CYS A 223 -7.93 2.77 -10.15
N VAL A 224 -8.67 2.46 -11.22
CA VAL A 224 -9.82 1.54 -11.17
C VAL A 224 -9.38 0.14 -10.74
N LEU A 225 -8.30 -0.36 -11.30
CA LEU A 225 -7.69 -1.63 -10.91
C LEU A 225 -7.26 -1.61 -9.44
N GLY A 226 -6.60 -0.54 -8.99
CA GLY A 226 -6.20 -0.33 -7.60
C GLY A 226 -7.40 -0.33 -6.64
N PHE A 227 -8.46 0.41 -6.98
CA PHE A 227 -9.69 0.38 -6.20
C PHE A 227 -10.22 -1.04 -6.03
N THR A 228 -10.36 -1.78 -7.15
CA THR A 228 -10.87 -3.15 -7.12
C THR A 228 -9.99 -4.08 -6.28
N MET A 229 -8.65 -3.93 -6.37
CA MET A 229 -7.70 -4.73 -5.57
C MET A 229 -7.84 -4.46 -4.08
N PHE A 230 -7.83 -3.18 -3.66
CA PHE A 230 -7.91 -2.84 -2.24
C PHE A 230 -9.31 -3.11 -1.67
N PHE A 231 -10.36 -2.93 -2.46
CA PHE A 231 -11.72 -3.29 -2.08
C PHE A 231 -11.89 -4.79 -1.89
N ALA A 232 -11.42 -5.60 -2.85
CA ALA A 232 -11.66 -7.04 -2.85
C ALA A 232 -10.73 -7.84 -1.93
N CYS A 233 -9.69 -7.23 -1.38
CA CYS A 233 -8.75 -7.88 -0.47
C CYS A 233 -8.70 -7.16 0.88
N TYR A 234 -7.92 -6.08 0.99
CA TYR A 234 -7.67 -5.38 2.26
C TYR A 234 -8.93 -4.86 2.95
N GLY A 235 -9.90 -4.34 2.18
CA GLY A 235 -11.17 -3.84 2.71
C GLY A 235 -12.07 -4.90 3.32
N GLN A 236 -11.74 -6.19 3.18
CA GLN A 236 -12.57 -7.30 3.64
C GLN A 236 -12.02 -8.00 4.88
N PHE A 237 -10.74 -7.82 5.21
CA PHE A 237 -10.09 -8.58 6.30
C PHE A 237 -10.72 -8.36 7.66
N GLU A 238 -11.06 -7.12 7.99
CA GLU A 238 -11.60 -6.75 9.29
C GLU A 238 -13.14 -6.57 9.27
N SER A 239 -13.79 -6.97 8.19
CA SER A 239 -15.23 -6.79 8.02
C SER A 239 -15.92 -8.07 7.51
N GLY A 240 -16.31 -8.11 6.26
CA GLY A 240 -17.10 -9.19 5.68
C GLY A 240 -16.43 -10.56 5.75
N LEU A 241 -15.11 -10.66 5.53
CA LEU A 241 -14.40 -11.93 5.64
C LEU A 241 -14.30 -12.42 7.09
N SER A 242 -14.05 -11.52 8.03
CA SER A 242 -14.03 -11.84 9.46
C SER A 242 -15.42 -12.28 9.95
N ALA A 243 -16.47 -11.57 9.54
CA ALA A 243 -17.85 -11.95 9.84
C ALA A 243 -18.20 -13.31 9.25
N PHE A 244 -17.88 -13.54 7.96
CA PHE A 244 -18.07 -14.85 7.31
C PHE A 244 -17.34 -15.98 8.06
N ALA A 245 -16.10 -15.73 8.45
CA ALA A 245 -15.28 -16.72 9.16
C ALA A 245 -15.91 -17.11 10.51
N VAL A 246 -16.42 -16.15 11.26
CA VAL A 246 -17.04 -16.39 12.58
C VAL A 246 -18.45 -16.96 12.46
N ASP A 247 -19.30 -16.34 11.61
CA ASP A 247 -20.72 -16.65 11.57
C ASP A 247 -21.04 -17.90 10.73
N VAL A 248 -20.31 -18.10 9.63
CA VAL A 248 -20.56 -19.20 8.68
C VAL A 248 -19.57 -20.35 8.89
N ALA A 249 -18.27 -20.06 8.86
CA ALA A 249 -17.24 -21.09 9.04
C ALA A 249 -17.04 -21.49 10.51
N ARG A 250 -17.71 -20.81 11.46
CA ARG A 250 -17.70 -21.12 12.90
C ARG A 250 -16.31 -21.13 13.54
N ILE A 251 -15.42 -20.23 13.06
CA ILE A 251 -14.06 -20.14 13.59
C ILE A 251 -14.05 -19.26 14.83
N SER A 252 -13.25 -19.63 15.82
CA SER A 252 -13.06 -18.79 17.00
C SER A 252 -12.29 -17.50 16.64
N PRO A 253 -12.51 -16.39 17.36
CA PRO A 253 -11.76 -15.16 17.17
C PRO A 253 -10.23 -15.33 17.31
N SER A 254 -9.78 -16.28 18.15
CA SER A 254 -8.35 -16.59 18.26
C SER A 254 -7.78 -17.22 16.98
N MET A 255 -8.53 -18.11 16.31
CA MET A 255 -8.14 -18.68 15.03
C MET A 255 -8.16 -17.64 13.90
N LEU A 256 -9.01 -16.62 13.97
CA LEU A 256 -8.96 -15.49 13.05
C LEU A 256 -7.63 -14.72 13.19
N GLY A 257 -7.13 -14.55 14.42
CA GLY A 257 -5.80 -14.01 14.67
C GLY A 257 -4.69 -14.84 14.03
N VAL A 258 -4.79 -16.18 14.07
CA VAL A 258 -3.86 -17.09 13.38
C VAL A 258 -3.95 -16.92 11.85
N ALA A 259 -5.15 -16.72 11.30
CA ALA A 259 -5.32 -16.49 9.86
C ALA A 259 -4.67 -15.16 9.43
N LEU A 260 -4.84 -14.08 10.18
CA LEU A 260 -4.14 -12.80 9.95
C LEU A 260 -2.61 -12.95 10.07
N ALA A 261 -2.13 -13.71 11.04
CA ALA A 261 -0.71 -14.03 11.17
C ALA A 261 -0.20 -14.83 9.96
N ALA A 262 -1.00 -15.75 9.41
CA ALA A 262 -0.65 -16.50 8.21
C ALA A 262 -0.53 -15.59 6.96
N ASN A 263 -1.37 -14.56 6.83
CA ASN A 263 -1.22 -13.53 5.79
C ASN A 263 0.13 -12.83 5.93
N THR A 264 0.45 -12.27 7.09
CA THR A 264 1.72 -11.60 7.34
C THR A 264 2.92 -12.53 7.15
N ALA A 265 2.84 -13.77 7.62
CA ALA A 265 3.89 -14.77 7.43
C ALA A 265 4.11 -15.09 5.94
N ALA A 266 3.03 -15.24 5.16
CA ALA A 266 3.12 -15.46 3.72
C ALA A 266 3.83 -14.29 3.01
N ILE A 267 3.50 -13.03 3.38
CA ILE A 267 4.20 -11.86 2.86
C ILE A 267 5.69 -11.92 3.19
N VAL A 268 6.04 -12.06 4.47
CA VAL A 268 7.43 -11.98 4.93
C VAL A 268 8.28 -13.10 4.35
N LEU A 269 7.78 -14.32 4.33
CA LEU A 269 8.51 -15.49 3.83
C LEU A 269 8.61 -15.50 2.30
N ALA A 270 7.55 -15.11 1.60
CA ALA A 270 7.51 -15.16 0.14
C ALA A 270 8.14 -13.95 -0.55
N GLN A 271 8.26 -12.78 0.10
CA GLN A 271 8.58 -11.50 -0.55
C GLN A 271 9.79 -11.55 -1.47
N PHE A 272 10.92 -12.10 -1.01
CA PHE A 272 12.15 -12.10 -1.82
C PHE A 272 12.16 -13.19 -2.89
N VAL A 273 11.48 -14.31 -2.66
CA VAL A 273 11.30 -15.37 -3.67
C VAL A 273 10.40 -14.85 -4.78
N VAL A 274 9.27 -14.28 -4.39
CA VAL A 274 8.29 -13.66 -5.30
C VAL A 274 8.95 -12.54 -6.11
N LEU A 275 9.73 -11.65 -5.47
CA LEU A 275 10.44 -10.59 -6.17
C LEU A 275 11.31 -11.14 -7.30
N LYS A 276 12.13 -12.18 -7.04
CA LYS A 276 12.99 -12.81 -8.07
C LYS A 276 12.19 -13.40 -9.23
N LEU A 277 11.01 -13.95 -8.94
CA LEU A 277 10.13 -14.55 -9.94
C LEU A 277 9.43 -13.50 -10.82
N VAL A 278 9.06 -12.34 -10.24
CA VAL A 278 8.23 -11.34 -10.90
C VAL A 278 9.01 -10.19 -11.54
N GLU A 279 10.21 -9.85 -11.04
CA GLU A 279 10.97 -8.67 -11.51
C GLU A 279 11.31 -8.71 -12.99
N ARG A 280 11.40 -9.92 -13.59
CA ARG A 280 11.66 -10.13 -15.04
C ARG A 280 10.39 -10.36 -15.86
N ARG A 281 9.22 -10.35 -15.23
CA ARG A 281 7.94 -10.57 -15.91
C ARG A 281 7.27 -9.23 -16.21
N ARG A 282 6.27 -9.27 -17.12
CA ARG A 282 5.41 -8.12 -17.37
C ARG A 282 4.58 -7.82 -16.14
N ARG A 283 4.63 -6.59 -15.64
CA ARG A 283 3.87 -6.16 -14.45
C ARG A 283 2.37 -6.41 -14.61
N SER A 284 1.81 -6.12 -15.78
CA SER A 284 0.41 -6.39 -16.10
C SER A 284 0.04 -7.88 -15.95
N ARG A 285 0.91 -8.79 -16.38
CA ARG A 285 0.68 -10.24 -16.24
C ARG A 285 0.81 -10.70 -14.78
N VAL A 286 1.73 -10.11 -14.03
CA VAL A 286 1.89 -10.41 -12.60
C VAL A 286 0.64 -9.97 -11.84
N ILE A 287 0.11 -8.76 -12.08
CA ILE A 287 -1.12 -8.28 -11.46
C ILE A 287 -2.32 -9.15 -11.88
N ALA A 288 -2.37 -9.61 -13.12
CA ALA A 288 -3.40 -10.55 -13.57
C ALA A 288 -3.32 -11.89 -12.81
N LEU A 289 -2.11 -12.39 -12.55
CA LEU A 289 -1.91 -13.60 -11.73
C LEU A 289 -2.36 -13.40 -10.28
N VAL A 290 -2.14 -12.20 -9.70
CA VAL A 290 -2.68 -11.86 -8.37
C VAL A 290 -4.19 -11.99 -8.34
N GLY A 291 -4.90 -11.49 -9.37
CA GLY A 291 -6.35 -11.65 -9.47
C GLY A 291 -6.78 -13.12 -9.46
N LEU A 292 -6.04 -13.99 -10.14
CA LEU A 292 -6.31 -15.45 -10.11
C LEU A 292 -6.02 -16.08 -8.75
N VAL A 293 -4.90 -15.72 -8.11
CA VAL A 293 -4.55 -16.19 -6.75
C VAL A 293 -5.64 -15.78 -5.75
N TRP A 294 -6.10 -14.54 -5.82
CA TRP A 294 -7.17 -14.05 -4.95
C TRP A 294 -8.54 -14.65 -5.28
N THR A 295 -8.79 -14.99 -6.54
CA THR A 295 -9.97 -15.79 -6.91
C THR A 295 -9.95 -17.15 -6.20
N VAL A 296 -8.80 -17.84 -6.20
CA VAL A 296 -8.64 -19.11 -5.46
C VAL A 296 -8.78 -18.90 -3.96
N ALA A 297 -8.27 -17.80 -3.41
CA ALA A 297 -8.43 -17.45 -2.01
C ALA A 297 -9.92 -17.29 -1.62
N TRP A 298 -10.71 -16.60 -2.45
CA TRP A 298 -12.14 -16.45 -2.22
C TRP A 298 -12.92 -17.75 -2.40
N PHE A 299 -12.53 -18.63 -3.33
CA PHE A 299 -13.09 -19.98 -3.43
C PHE A 299 -12.76 -20.82 -2.17
N ALA A 300 -11.52 -20.75 -1.65
CA ALA A 300 -11.14 -21.42 -0.42
C ALA A 300 -11.96 -20.89 0.77
N ALA A 301 -12.12 -19.56 0.90
CA ALA A 301 -12.97 -18.98 1.92
C ALA A 301 -14.42 -19.46 1.80
N GLY A 302 -15.01 -19.42 0.59
CA GLY A 302 -16.37 -19.89 0.33
C GLY A 302 -16.57 -21.37 0.64
N ALA A 303 -15.59 -22.20 0.34
CA ALA A 303 -15.62 -23.65 0.64
C ALA A 303 -15.71 -23.92 2.15
N ALA A 304 -15.15 -23.05 3.00
CA ALA A 304 -15.25 -23.18 4.46
C ALA A 304 -16.69 -23.19 4.98
N GLY A 305 -17.62 -22.56 4.27
CA GLY A 305 -19.05 -22.54 4.60
C GLY A 305 -19.88 -23.66 3.97
N LEU A 306 -19.34 -24.38 2.97
CA LEU A 306 -20.09 -25.37 2.19
C LEU A 306 -19.77 -26.82 2.55
N VAL A 307 -18.61 -27.09 3.12
CA VAL A 307 -18.16 -28.47 3.37
C VAL A 307 -18.60 -28.94 4.74
N PRO A 308 -19.41 -30.03 4.81
CA PRO A 308 -19.79 -30.65 6.09
C PRO A 308 -18.61 -31.48 6.66
N GLY A 309 -17.46 -30.84 6.85
CA GLY A 309 -16.22 -31.54 7.22
C GLY A 309 -15.71 -31.25 8.63
N GLY A 310 -16.52 -30.56 9.43
CA GLY A 310 -16.13 -30.18 10.78
C GLY A 310 -15.26 -28.90 10.82
N GLN A 311 -15.05 -28.42 12.02
CA GLN A 311 -14.36 -27.16 12.32
C GLN A 311 -12.93 -27.05 11.74
N ALA A 312 -12.20 -28.19 11.67
CA ALA A 312 -10.83 -28.23 11.16
C ALA A 312 -10.73 -27.85 9.68
N VAL A 313 -11.69 -28.26 8.86
CA VAL A 313 -11.72 -27.93 7.42
C VAL A 313 -11.99 -26.43 7.24
N GLY A 314 -12.94 -25.87 7.99
CA GLY A 314 -13.24 -24.43 7.98
C GLY A 314 -12.02 -23.59 8.37
N ILE A 315 -11.35 -23.95 9.46
CA ILE A 315 -10.13 -23.28 9.93
C ILE A 315 -9.04 -23.32 8.86
N THR A 316 -8.74 -24.51 8.31
CA THR A 316 -7.70 -24.66 7.28
C THR A 316 -8.02 -23.85 6.04
N ALA A 317 -9.26 -23.85 5.59
CA ALA A 317 -9.69 -23.12 4.40
C ALA A 317 -9.54 -21.59 4.59
N ILE A 318 -9.92 -21.04 5.74
CA ILE A 318 -9.76 -19.61 6.04
C ILE A 318 -8.29 -19.23 6.20
N ILE A 319 -7.50 -20.00 6.93
CA ILE A 319 -6.04 -19.76 7.06
C ILE A 319 -5.38 -19.78 5.67
N SER A 320 -5.75 -20.75 4.81
CA SER A 320 -5.24 -20.83 3.44
C SER A 320 -5.66 -19.62 2.60
N ALA A 321 -6.90 -19.13 2.74
CA ALA A 321 -7.36 -17.93 2.05
C ALA A 321 -6.52 -16.70 2.44
N TYR A 322 -6.29 -16.47 3.74
CA TYR A 322 -5.45 -15.38 4.22
C TYR A 322 -3.99 -15.50 3.75
N ALA A 323 -3.42 -16.71 3.74
CA ALA A 323 -2.07 -16.95 3.23
C ALA A 323 -1.98 -16.66 1.71
N LEU A 324 -2.99 -17.04 0.92
CA LEU A 324 -3.07 -16.75 -0.52
C LEU A 324 -3.24 -15.24 -0.77
N PHE A 325 -4.00 -14.53 0.07
CA PHE A 325 -4.05 -13.07 -0.01
C PHE A 325 -2.67 -12.46 0.22
N GLY A 326 -1.94 -12.90 1.25
CA GLY A 326 -0.57 -12.45 1.52
C GLY A 326 0.40 -12.73 0.38
N LEU A 327 0.30 -13.88 -0.27
CA LEU A 327 1.10 -14.21 -1.45
C LEU A 327 0.83 -13.22 -2.61
N GLY A 328 -0.43 -12.91 -2.88
CA GLY A 328 -0.80 -11.90 -3.88
C GLY A 328 -0.29 -10.51 -3.52
N GLU A 329 -0.36 -10.10 -2.26
CA GLU A 329 0.17 -8.84 -1.76
C GLU A 329 1.69 -8.72 -1.96
N ALA A 330 2.44 -9.79 -1.68
CA ALA A 330 3.88 -9.85 -1.95
C ALA A 330 4.22 -9.65 -3.44
N MET A 331 3.32 -10.06 -4.35
CA MET A 331 3.47 -9.85 -5.80
C MET A 331 3.12 -8.41 -6.23
N LEU A 332 2.19 -7.74 -5.54
CA LEU A 332 1.76 -6.38 -5.89
C LEU A 332 2.81 -5.32 -5.58
N SER A 333 3.52 -5.44 -4.48
CA SER A 333 4.48 -4.44 -4.03
C SER A 333 5.57 -4.13 -5.07
N PRO A 334 6.24 -5.12 -5.70
CA PRO A 334 7.23 -4.87 -6.74
C PRO A 334 6.64 -4.47 -8.10
N THR A 335 5.32 -4.44 -8.27
CA THR A 335 4.65 -4.21 -9.56
C THR A 335 3.84 -2.93 -9.60
N VAL A 336 2.92 -2.72 -8.67
CA VAL A 336 1.94 -1.63 -8.72
C VAL A 336 2.57 -0.28 -8.39
N ALA A 337 3.30 -0.16 -7.27
CA ALA A 337 3.89 1.11 -6.87
C ALA A 337 4.96 1.62 -7.88
N PRO A 338 5.86 0.76 -8.41
CA PRO A 338 6.73 1.16 -9.52
C PRO A 338 5.95 1.58 -10.78
N LEU A 339 4.82 0.93 -11.08
CA LEU A 339 4.02 1.27 -12.26
C LEU A 339 3.36 2.64 -12.12
N VAL A 340 2.84 3.00 -10.94
CA VAL A 340 2.34 4.36 -10.65
C VAL A 340 3.41 5.40 -10.94
N ALA A 341 4.65 5.14 -10.48
CA ALA A 341 5.77 6.03 -10.68
C ALA A 341 6.20 6.15 -12.16
N ASP A 342 6.17 5.03 -12.90
CA ASP A 342 6.59 5.00 -14.31
C ASP A 342 5.51 5.56 -15.27
N LEU A 343 4.27 5.71 -14.81
CA LEU A 343 3.20 6.42 -15.52
C LEU A 343 3.19 7.92 -15.24
N ALA A 344 3.82 8.35 -14.16
CA ALA A 344 3.83 9.76 -13.74
C ALA A 344 4.85 10.56 -14.54
N PRO A 345 4.48 11.77 -15.04
CA PRO A 345 5.48 12.75 -15.45
C PRO A 345 6.37 13.12 -14.26
N ALA A 346 7.63 13.40 -14.52
CA ALA A 346 8.59 13.72 -13.48
C ALA A 346 8.15 14.92 -12.60
N SER A 347 7.50 15.92 -13.20
CA SER A 347 6.97 17.11 -12.54
C SER A 347 5.69 16.90 -11.72
N ALA A 348 5.04 15.73 -11.82
CA ALA A 348 3.75 15.42 -11.18
C ALA A 348 3.77 14.10 -10.39
N LEU A 349 4.95 13.62 -10.02
CA LEU A 349 5.13 12.33 -9.34
C LEU A 349 4.38 12.27 -8.00
N GLY A 350 4.39 13.37 -7.23
CA GLY A 350 3.64 13.49 -6.00
C GLY A 350 2.13 13.40 -6.22
N GLN A 351 1.61 14.05 -7.26
CA GLN A 351 0.17 14.00 -7.60
C GLN A 351 -0.29 12.58 -7.98
N TYR A 352 0.51 11.85 -8.77
CA TYR A 352 0.18 10.47 -9.18
C TYR A 352 0.22 9.52 -7.98
N ASN A 353 1.22 9.61 -7.12
CA ASN A 353 1.31 8.82 -5.90
C ASN A 353 0.15 9.13 -4.93
N SER A 354 -0.20 10.42 -4.76
CA SER A 354 -1.33 10.82 -3.91
C SER A 354 -2.68 10.41 -4.48
N ALA A 355 -2.86 10.47 -5.80
CA ALA A 355 -4.09 10.01 -6.45
C ALA A 355 -4.28 8.50 -6.25
N PHE A 356 -3.23 7.72 -6.39
CA PHE A 356 -3.30 6.28 -6.13
C PHE A 356 -3.56 5.97 -4.64
N ALA A 357 -2.92 6.73 -3.73
CA ALA A 357 -3.18 6.63 -2.30
C ALA A 357 -4.63 7.00 -1.94
N LEU A 358 -5.21 8.03 -2.59
CA LEU A 358 -6.61 8.41 -2.43
C LEU A 358 -7.56 7.29 -2.83
N VAL A 359 -7.32 6.67 -3.99
CA VAL A 359 -8.09 5.52 -4.49
C VAL A 359 -8.00 4.34 -3.53
N LYS A 360 -6.80 4.03 -3.04
CA LYS A 360 -6.60 3.01 -2.01
C LYS A 360 -7.43 3.32 -0.76
N GLN A 361 -7.35 4.54 -0.26
CA GLN A 361 -8.06 4.94 0.95
C GLN A 361 -9.58 4.89 0.77
N LEU A 362 -10.08 5.27 -0.41
CA LEU A 362 -11.50 5.14 -0.73
C LEU A 362 -11.96 3.67 -0.73
N ALA A 363 -11.15 2.78 -1.29
CA ALA A 363 -11.45 1.34 -1.28
C ALA A 363 -11.46 0.77 0.14
N LEU A 364 -10.51 1.21 1.00
CA LEU A 364 -10.44 0.81 2.41
C LEU A 364 -11.59 1.38 3.26
N ALA A 365 -12.19 2.47 2.85
CA ALA A 365 -13.39 3.02 3.51
C ALA A 365 -14.68 2.31 3.05
N VAL A 366 -14.82 2.07 1.74
CA VAL A 366 -16.02 1.44 1.15
C VAL A 366 -16.07 -0.07 1.40
N GLY A 367 -14.92 -0.75 1.40
CA GLY A 367 -14.83 -2.20 1.56
C GLY A 367 -15.50 -2.71 2.84
N PRO A 368 -15.10 -2.22 4.02
CA PRO A 368 -15.72 -2.61 5.28
C PRO A 368 -17.22 -2.28 5.37
N ALA A 369 -17.63 -1.14 4.82
CA ALA A 369 -19.03 -0.75 4.79
C ALA A 369 -19.88 -1.75 4.00
N VAL A 370 -19.43 -2.11 2.79
CA VAL A 370 -20.12 -3.11 1.96
C VAL A 370 -20.09 -4.50 2.60
N GLY A 371 -18.93 -4.94 3.09
CA GLY A 371 -18.78 -6.22 3.78
C GLY A 371 -19.66 -6.34 5.01
N GLY A 372 -19.69 -5.30 5.85
CA GLY A 372 -20.52 -5.25 7.04
C GLY A 372 -22.03 -5.24 6.74
N LEU A 373 -22.47 -4.46 5.72
CA LEU A 373 -23.88 -4.43 5.30
C LEU A 373 -24.33 -5.79 4.76
N MET A 374 -23.51 -6.46 3.93
CA MET A 374 -23.84 -7.77 3.39
C MET A 374 -23.85 -8.85 4.49
N ALA A 375 -22.92 -8.79 5.45
CA ALA A 375 -22.91 -9.67 6.62
C ALA A 375 -24.15 -9.46 7.49
N GLY A 376 -24.49 -8.20 7.81
CA GLY A 376 -25.67 -7.86 8.60
C GLY A 376 -27.00 -8.28 7.95
N ALA A 377 -27.04 -8.34 6.63
CA ALA A 377 -28.19 -8.85 5.85
C ALA A 377 -28.15 -10.39 5.66
N GLY A 378 -27.14 -11.10 6.17
CA GLY A 378 -26.99 -12.56 5.99
C GLY A 378 -26.64 -12.98 4.56
N LEU A 379 -26.24 -12.05 3.69
CA LEU A 379 -25.99 -12.28 2.26
C LEU A 379 -24.58 -12.85 1.98
N TYR A 380 -24.12 -13.77 2.81
CA TYR A 380 -22.75 -14.32 2.75
C TYR A 380 -22.42 -15.00 1.43
N GLY A 381 -23.36 -15.76 0.83
CA GLY A 381 -23.15 -16.40 -0.48
C GLY A 381 -22.94 -15.38 -1.60
N ALA A 382 -23.81 -14.35 -1.66
CA ALA A 382 -23.69 -13.25 -2.62
C ALA A 382 -22.40 -12.45 -2.42
N TYR A 383 -21.98 -12.24 -1.16
CA TYR A 383 -20.73 -11.59 -0.80
C TYR A 383 -19.52 -12.33 -1.39
N ILE A 384 -19.38 -13.63 -1.16
CA ILE A 384 -18.28 -14.44 -1.70
C ILE A 384 -18.27 -14.41 -3.23
N VAL A 385 -19.44 -14.61 -3.87
CA VAL A 385 -19.55 -14.57 -5.35
C VAL A 385 -19.13 -13.21 -5.89
N ALA A 386 -19.58 -12.11 -5.29
CA ALA A 386 -19.22 -10.77 -5.72
C ALA A 386 -17.69 -10.54 -5.64
N LEU A 387 -17.01 -11.04 -4.61
CA LEU A 387 -15.56 -10.88 -4.45
C LEU A 387 -14.76 -11.81 -5.38
N ILE A 388 -15.27 -12.98 -5.71
CA ILE A 388 -14.75 -13.83 -6.81
C ILE A 388 -14.83 -13.06 -8.14
N ILE A 389 -15.98 -12.46 -8.46
CA ILE A 389 -16.15 -11.65 -9.67
C ILE A 389 -15.21 -10.45 -9.68
N CYS A 390 -15.06 -9.74 -8.56
CA CYS A 390 -14.09 -8.65 -8.42
C CYS A 390 -12.66 -9.13 -8.69
N SER A 391 -12.27 -10.28 -8.16
CA SER A 391 -10.92 -10.85 -8.34
C SER A 391 -10.66 -11.28 -9.79
N LEU A 392 -11.63 -11.86 -10.46
CA LEU A 392 -11.58 -12.09 -11.92
C LEU A 392 -11.54 -10.78 -12.71
N GLY A 393 -12.26 -9.76 -12.22
CA GLY A 393 -12.21 -8.39 -12.76
C GLY A 393 -10.82 -7.77 -12.67
N ILE A 394 -10.08 -8.01 -11.57
CA ILE A 394 -8.66 -7.61 -11.43
C ILE A 394 -7.84 -8.22 -12.56
N THR A 395 -7.99 -9.51 -12.83
CA THR A 395 -7.30 -10.21 -13.92
C THR A 395 -7.60 -9.56 -15.28
N ALA A 396 -8.87 -9.35 -15.59
CA ALA A 396 -9.30 -8.75 -16.86
C ALA A 396 -8.80 -7.30 -17.01
N LEU A 397 -8.91 -6.48 -15.97
CA LEU A 397 -8.42 -5.09 -15.95
C LEU A 397 -6.91 -5.01 -16.12
N ALA A 398 -6.15 -5.89 -15.45
CA ALA A 398 -4.69 -5.94 -15.56
C ALA A 398 -4.24 -6.32 -16.98
N LEU A 399 -4.87 -7.31 -17.61
CA LEU A 399 -4.59 -7.68 -19.01
C LEU A 399 -4.94 -6.55 -19.98
N ARG A 400 -6.06 -5.83 -19.76
CA ARG A 400 -6.44 -4.65 -20.55
C ARG A 400 -5.43 -3.50 -20.35
N LEU A 401 -4.97 -3.28 -19.12
CA LEU A 401 -3.94 -2.29 -18.81
C LEU A 401 -2.65 -2.59 -19.57
N GLY A 402 -2.21 -3.85 -19.60
CA GLY A 402 -1.02 -4.28 -20.32
C GLY A 402 -1.00 -3.97 -21.81
N LYS A 403 -2.18 -3.77 -22.45
CA LYS A 403 -2.30 -3.33 -23.84
C LYS A 403 -2.04 -1.83 -24.02
N ARG A 404 -2.04 -1.05 -22.94
CA ARG A 404 -1.82 0.41 -22.95
C ARG A 404 -0.45 0.82 -22.45
N LEU A 405 0.27 -0.12 -21.82
CA LEU A 405 1.60 0.14 -21.28
C LEU A 405 2.68 0.01 -22.37
N THR A 406 3.67 0.89 -22.32
CA THR A 406 4.88 0.72 -23.13
C THR A 406 5.71 -0.46 -22.60
N PRO A 407 6.58 -1.05 -23.42
CA PRO A 407 7.48 -2.11 -22.96
C PRO A 407 8.32 -1.72 -21.75
N GLN A 408 8.77 -0.45 -21.68
CA GLN A 408 9.54 0.10 -20.57
C GLN A 408 8.71 0.16 -19.26
N GLN A 409 7.44 0.54 -19.35
CA GLN A 409 6.53 0.61 -18.19
C GLN A 409 6.13 -0.77 -17.70
N ASP A 410 5.87 -1.71 -18.61
CA ASP A 410 5.40 -3.06 -18.28
C ASP A 410 6.54 -4.03 -17.89
N ASN A 411 7.72 -3.87 -18.47
CA ASN A 411 8.91 -4.69 -18.17
C ASN A 411 10.21 -3.93 -18.39
N PRO A 412 10.63 -3.04 -17.49
CA PRO A 412 11.81 -2.21 -17.67
C PRO A 412 13.11 -3.00 -17.83
N LEU A 413 13.27 -4.10 -17.13
CA LEU A 413 14.49 -4.92 -17.21
C LEU A 413 14.69 -5.53 -18.60
N ARG A 414 13.62 -6.03 -19.20
CA ARG A 414 13.69 -6.63 -20.55
C ARG A 414 13.87 -5.56 -21.63
N ALA A 415 13.25 -4.41 -21.47
CA ALA A 415 13.36 -3.31 -22.41
C ALA A 415 14.80 -2.78 -22.49
N ILE A 416 15.49 -2.65 -21.35
CA ILE A 416 16.90 -2.23 -21.29
C ILE A 416 17.81 -3.29 -21.89
N ALA A 417 17.60 -4.57 -21.58
CA ALA A 417 18.37 -5.68 -22.16
C ALA A 417 18.21 -5.77 -23.68
N GLY A 418 17.03 -5.47 -24.23
CA GLY A 418 16.80 -5.43 -25.68
C GLY A 418 17.45 -4.24 -26.39
N ALA A 419 17.58 -3.10 -25.68
CA ALA A 419 18.22 -1.90 -26.24
C ALA A 419 19.76 -1.98 -26.27
N SER A 420 20.36 -2.87 -25.47
CA SER A 420 21.82 -3.05 -25.41
C SER A 420 22.38 -4.02 -26.44
N VAL A 421 21.55 -4.66 -27.26
CA VAL A 421 22.00 -5.47 -28.40
C VAL A 421 22.11 -4.54 -29.62
N PRO A 422 23.33 -4.19 -30.12
CA PRO A 422 23.45 -3.43 -31.36
C PRO A 422 22.79 -4.25 -32.46
N ALA A 423 21.99 -3.61 -33.30
CA ALA A 423 21.55 -4.24 -34.54
C ALA A 423 22.78 -4.73 -35.31
N PRO A 424 22.78 -5.96 -35.86
CA PRO A 424 23.87 -6.38 -36.73
C PRO A 424 24.02 -5.31 -37.78
N ARG A 425 25.21 -4.67 -37.84
CA ARG A 425 25.56 -3.77 -38.96
C ARG A 425 25.31 -4.55 -40.22
N ALA A 426 24.37 -4.11 -41.02
CA ALA A 426 24.29 -4.55 -42.43
C ALA A 426 25.65 -4.29 -43.01
N ALA A 427 26.33 -5.34 -43.47
CA ALA A 427 27.57 -5.23 -44.20
C ALA A 427 27.29 -4.32 -45.38
N SER A 428 27.91 -3.14 -45.41
CA SER A 428 27.88 -2.27 -46.57
C SER A 428 28.59 -3.00 -47.70
N SER A 429 27.82 -3.32 -48.72
CA SER A 429 28.27 -3.97 -49.98
C SER A 429 29.11 -3.07 -50.87
N ASP A 430 29.83 -2.08 -50.30
CA ASP A 430 30.59 -1.06 -51.10
C ASP A 430 32.11 -1.17 -50.96
N GLU A 431 32.66 -2.32 -50.57
CA GLU A 431 34.12 -2.53 -50.62
C GLU A 431 34.54 -3.71 -51.50
N VAL A 432 34.07 -3.74 -52.72
CA VAL A 432 34.70 -4.56 -53.79
C VAL A 432 34.51 -3.82 -55.10
N ILE A 433 35.32 -2.82 -55.40
CA ILE A 433 35.75 -2.37 -56.71
C ILE A 433 36.85 -1.32 -56.48
N THR A 434 38.10 -1.74 -56.37
CA THR A 434 39.29 -1.06 -56.95
C THR A 434 40.56 -1.85 -56.59
N ALA A 435 40.88 -2.86 -57.35
CA ALA A 435 42.25 -3.35 -57.62
C ALA A 435 42.23 -4.16 -58.89
N ALA A 436 42.39 -3.45 -60.00
CA ALA A 436 42.92 -3.99 -61.25
C ALA A 436 43.82 -2.93 -61.87
#